data_423fc9c2b1fa749ccfffcb7526056382
#
_entry.id   423fc9c2b1fa749ccfffcb7526056382
#
_cell.length_a   1.000
_cell.length_b   1.000
_cell.length_c   1.000
_cell.angle_alpha   90.00
_cell.angle_beta   90.00
_cell.angle_gamma   90.00
#
_symmetry.space_group_name_H-M   'P 1'
#
loop_
_entity.id
_entity.type
_entity.pdbx_description
1 polymer ?
#
loop_
_entity_poly.entity_id
_entity_poly.type
_entity_poly.pdbx_seq_one_letter_code
_entity_poly.pdbx_strand_id
1 'polypeptide(L)'
;VTPYFVERVIQKEKPEGILLAFGGQTALNCGVQLYQSGILEKYNVQVLGTPVQAIMDTEDRELFVKKLDEIDVKTIKSEAVNSIEDAAKAASELGYPIIIRAAYALGGLGSGFCDNEEELRVKAEKALSFSPQILVEKSLKGWKEIEYEVVRDRYDNCITVCNMENFDPLGIHTGESIVVAPSQTLTNSEYHKLRELAIRIIRHIGIVGECNVQYAFDPKSEDYRVIEVNARLSRSSALASKATGYPLAFVAAKLGLGYGLFDLKNSVTKET
;
A
#
# COMPACT_ATOMS: atom_id res chain seq x y z
N VAL A 1 -0.07 -8.22 -19.82
CA VAL A 1 0.87 -9.00 -18.98
C VAL A 1 0.05 -10.06 -18.28
N THR A 2 0.27 -11.34 -18.60
CA THR A 2 -0.36 -12.51 -17.97
C THR A 2 0.67 -13.60 -17.77
N PRO A 3 0.48 -14.55 -16.82
CA PRO A 3 1.41 -15.65 -16.58
C PRO A 3 1.76 -16.44 -17.83
N TYR A 4 0.77 -16.70 -18.68
CA TYR A 4 0.96 -17.42 -19.95
C TYR A 4 1.98 -16.76 -20.88
N PHE A 5 1.88 -15.45 -21.10
CA PHE A 5 2.83 -14.76 -21.96
C PHE A 5 4.18 -14.57 -21.31
N VAL A 6 4.22 -14.33 -19.98
CA VAL A 6 5.47 -14.21 -19.24
C VAL A 6 6.23 -15.53 -19.21
N GLU A 7 5.55 -16.68 -19.03
CA GLU A 7 6.18 -17.99 -19.14
C GLU A 7 6.85 -18.20 -20.51
N ARG A 8 6.19 -17.80 -21.61
CA ARG A 8 6.78 -17.88 -22.95
C ARG A 8 8.03 -17.01 -23.12
N VAL A 9 8.02 -15.83 -22.52
CA VAL A 9 9.21 -14.97 -22.51
C VAL A 9 10.33 -15.64 -21.71
N ILE A 10 10.03 -16.18 -20.54
CA ILE A 10 10.99 -16.92 -19.70
C ILE A 10 11.61 -18.10 -20.48
N GLN A 11 10.78 -18.88 -21.18
CA GLN A 11 11.25 -20.00 -22.01
C GLN A 11 12.22 -19.54 -23.09
N LYS A 12 11.93 -18.44 -23.75
CA LYS A 12 12.71 -17.89 -24.86
C LYS A 12 14.00 -17.25 -24.38
N GLU A 13 13.90 -16.33 -23.42
CA GLU A 13 15.01 -15.46 -22.99
C GLU A 13 15.84 -16.09 -21.85
N LYS A 14 15.32 -17.09 -21.13
CA LYS A 14 15.98 -17.82 -20.03
C LYS A 14 16.63 -16.87 -19.01
N PRO A 15 15.87 -15.89 -18.44
CA PRO A 15 16.42 -14.96 -17.48
C PRO A 15 16.79 -15.66 -16.17
N GLU A 16 17.80 -15.17 -15.48
CA GLU A 16 18.19 -15.65 -14.14
C GLU A 16 17.25 -15.10 -13.05
N GLY A 17 16.63 -13.95 -13.31
CA GLY A 17 15.75 -13.29 -12.32
C GLY A 17 14.70 -12.39 -12.94
N ILE A 18 13.72 -12.02 -12.11
CA ILE A 18 12.62 -11.13 -12.47
C ILE A 18 12.41 -10.07 -11.40
N LEU A 19 12.25 -8.81 -11.81
CA LEU A 19 11.86 -7.68 -10.95
C LEU A 19 10.36 -7.46 -11.06
N LEU A 20 9.61 -7.69 -9.98
CA LEU A 20 8.14 -7.57 -9.97
C LEU A 20 7.67 -6.14 -9.71
N ALA A 21 8.44 -5.35 -8.96
CA ALA A 21 8.05 -4.03 -8.46
C ALA A 21 8.07 -2.90 -9.52
N PHE A 22 8.39 -3.19 -10.80
CA PHE A 22 8.60 -2.18 -11.85
C PHE A 22 7.46 -2.07 -12.88
N GLY A 23 6.46 -2.90 -12.79
CA GLY A 23 5.33 -2.94 -13.74
C GLY A 23 3.97 -2.63 -13.13
N GLY A 24 3.93 -1.93 -12.00
CA GLY A 24 2.69 -1.60 -11.29
C GLY A 24 1.96 -2.84 -10.76
N GLN A 25 0.69 -2.67 -10.40
CA GLN A 25 -0.15 -3.72 -9.82
C GLN A 25 -0.27 -4.96 -10.71
N THR A 26 -0.36 -4.75 -12.01
CA THR A 26 -0.46 -5.86 -12.99
C THR A 26 0.75 -6.79 -12.94
N ALA A 27 1.95 -6.22 -12.77
CA ALA A 27 3.17 -7.03 -12.68
C ALA A 27 3.26 -7.78 -11.34
N LEU A 28 2.87 -7.13 -10.22
CA LEU A 28 2.81 -7.81 -8.92
C LEU A 28 1.84 -8.99 -8.95
N ASN A 29 0.62 -8.80 -9.41
CA ASN A 29 -0.38 -9.85 -9.51
C ASN A 29 0.08 -11.01 -10.41
N CYS A 30 0.68 -10.69 -11.55
CA CYS A 30 1.25 -11.69 -12.44
C CYS A 30 2.41 -12.46 -11.77
N GLY A 31 3.28 -11.75 -11.05
CA GLY A 31 4.40 -12.35 -10.32
C GLY A 31 3.95 -13.31 -9.23
N VAL A 32 2.93 -12.94 -8.45
CA VAL A 32 2.33 -13.82 -7.44
C VAL A 32 1.76 -15.10 -8.11
N GLN A 33 1.03 -14.96 -9.22
CA GLN A 33 0.49 -16.10 -9.96
C GLN A 33 1.58 -17.01 -10.53
N LEU A 34 2.68 -16.45 -11.07
CA LEU A 34 3.84 -17.21 -11.55
C LEU A 34 4.51 -17.99 -10.43
N TYR A 35 4.63 -17.40 -9.26
CA TYR A 35 5.17 -18.04 -8.07
C TYR A 35 4.27 -19.18 -7.59
N GLN A 36 2.98 -18.92 -7.39
CA GLN A 36 2.01 -19.91 -6.90
C GLN A 36 1.81 -21.10 -7.85
N SER A 37 1.93 -20.87 -9.15
CA SER A 37 1.86 -21.94 -10.17
C SER A 37 3.15 -22.74 -10.34
N GLY A 38 4.23 -22.40 -9.60
CA GLY A 38 5.52 -23.07 -9.69
C GLY A 38 6.32 -22.76 -10.97
N ILE A 39 5.88 -21.82 -11.79
CA ILE A 39 6.55 -21.47 -13.06
C ILE A 39 7.96 -20.90 -12.80
N LEU A 40 8.11 -20.03 -11.79
CA LEU A 40 9.42 -19.46 -11.47
C LEU A 40 10.42 -20.55 -11.03
N GLU A 41 9.97 -21.50 -10.20
CA GLU A 41 10.79 -22.64 -9.75
C GLU A 41 11.14 -23.56 -10.92
N LYS A 42 10.17 -23.89 -11.77
CA LYS A 42 10.34 -24.74 -12.96
C LYS A 42 11.45 -24.27 -13.88
N TYR A 43 11.60 -22.95 -14.04
CA TYR A 43 12.62 -22.35 -14.91
C TYR A 43 13.81 -21.76 -14.14
N ASN A 44 13.91 -22.00 -12.83
CA ASN A 44 14.95 -21.46 -11.96
C ASN A 44 15.11 -19.92 -12.06
N VAL A 45 13.99 -19.21 -12.10
CA VAL A 45 13.96 -17.74 -12.15
C VAL A 45 13.83 -17.19 -10.74
N GLN A 46 14.81 -16.41 -10.30
CA GLN A 46 14.78 -15.77 -8.98
C GLN A 46 13.93 -14.50 -8.99
N VAL A 47 13.15 -14.28 -7.92
CA VAL A 47 12.52 -12.98 -7.70
C VAL A 47 13.54 -12.03 -7.07
N LEU A 48 13.83 -10.95 -7.77
CA LEU A 48 14.81 -9.94 -7.37
C LEU A 48 14.10 -8.79 -6.64
N GLY A 49 14.69 -8.33 -5.53
CA GLY A 49 14.09 -7.28 -4.69
C GLY A 49 13.12 -7.85 -3.65
N THR A 50 11.93 -7.27 -3.58
CA THR A 50 10.92 -7.66 -2.59
C THR A 50 10.48 -9.11 -2.75
N PRO A 51 10.54 -9.93 -1.69
CA PRO A 51 10.08 -11.32 -1.72
C PRO A 51 8.58 -11.41 -2.04
N VAL A 52 8.16 -12.47 -2.73
CA VAL A 52 6.74 -12.67 -3.09
C VAL A 52 5.85 -12.72 -1.87
N GLN A 53 6.31 -13.29 -0.75
CA GLN A 53 5.53 -13.31 0.49
C GLN A 53 5.25 -11.90 1.00
N ALA A 54 6.24 -11.00 1.00
CA ALA A 54 6.05 -9.61 1.38
C ALA A 54 5.06 -8.86 0.45
N ILE A 55 5.06 -9.21 -0.84
CA ILE A 55 4.04 -8.71 -1.78
C ILE A 55 2.65 -9.23 -1.39
N MET A 56 2.50 -10.52 -1.12
CA MET A 56 1.22 -11.10 -0.70
C MET A 56 0.72 -10.49 0.61
N ASP A 57 1.62 -10.27 1.58
CA ASP A 57 1.29 -9.66 2.87
C ASP A 57 0.82 -8.19 2.74
N THR A 58 1.20 -7.50 1.68
CA THR A 58 0.73 -6.12 1.42
C THR A 58 -0.53 -6.05 0.56
N GLU A 59 -0.74 -7.02 -0.34
CA GLU A 59 -1.85 -7.02 -1.30
C GLU A 59 -3.12 -7.67 -0.75
N ASP A 60 -2.98 -8.67 0.12
CA ASP A 60 -4.10 -9.30 0.79
C ASP A 60 -4.45 -8.53 2.07
N ARG A 61 -5.70 -8.06 2.15
CA ARG A 61 -6.13 -7.21 3.27
C ARG A 61 -6.08 -7.90 4.63
N GLU A 62 -6.42 -9.19 4.69
CA GLU A 62 -6.39 -9.92 5.96
C GLU A 62 -4.95 -10.17 6.41
N LEU A 63 -4.07 -10.56 5.48
CA LEU A 63 -2.65 -10.72 5.76
C LEU A 63 -2.02 -9.40 6.17
N PHE A 64 -2.37 -8.30 5.49
CA PHE A 64 -1.88 -6.95 5.80
C PHE A 64 -2.25 -6.51 7.22
N VAL A 65 -3.53 -6.63 7.59
CA VAL A 65 -3.98 -6.30 8.95
C VAL A 65 -3.26 -7.15 9.98
N LYS A 66 -3.20 -8.47 9.78
CA LYS A 66 -2.50 -9.41 10.67
C LYS A 66 -1.02 -9.04 10.84
N LYS A 67 -0.35 -8.71 9.73
CA LYS A 67 1.07 -8.30 9.75
C LYS A 67 1.28 -7.03 10.55
N LEU A 68 0.42 -6.05 10.42
CA LEU A 68 0.55 -4.80 11.16
C LEU A 68 0.15 -4.94 12.64
N ASP A 69 -0.80 -5.81 12.96
CA ASP A 69 -1.16 -6.14 14.33
C ASP A 69 0.00 -6.81 15.09
N GLU A 70 0.86 -7.61 14.42
CA GLU A 70 2.06 -8.22 15.03
C GLU A 70 3.02 -7.18 15.64
N ILE A 71 2.94 -5.93 15.20
CA ILE A 71 3.78 -4.81 15.65
C ILE A 71 2.98 -3.63 16.22
N ASP A 72 1.75 -3.85 16.66
CA ASP A 72 0.86 -2.83 17.25
C ASP A 72 0.71 -1.59 16.37
N VAL A 73 0.59 -1.77 15.06
CA VAL A 73 0.35 -0.69 14.09
C VAL A 73 -1.12 -0.67 13.69
N LYS A 74 -1.74 0.48 13.85
CA LYS A 74 -3.18 0.66 13.63
C LYS A 74 -3.53 0.68 12.14
N THR A 75 -4.46 -0.18 11.75
CA THR A 75 -5.10 -0.19 10.43
C THR A 75 -6.53 0.34 10.50
N ILE A 76 -7.18 0.50 9.35
CA ILE A 76 -8.61 0.85 9.31
C ILE A 76 -9.39 -0.37 9.81
N LYS A 77 -10.18 -0.18 10.86
CA LYS A 77 -11.09 -1.22 11.33
C LYS A 77 -12.19 -1.46 10.30
N SER A 78 -12.33 -2.69 9.87
CA SER A 78 -13.37 -3.13 8.96
C SER A 78 -13.91 -4.50 9.36
N GLU A 79 -15.19 -4.72 9.10
CA GLU A 79 -15.86 -5.99 9.29
C GLU A 79 -16.52 -6.45 8.01
N ALA A 80 -16.29 -7.71 7.65
CA ALA A 80 -16.93 -8.35 6.51
C ALA A 80 -18.25 -8.98 6.96
N VAL A 81 -19.36 -8.59 6.35
CA VAL A 81 -20.70 -9.01 6.74
C VAL A 81 -21.52 -9.43 5.53
N ASN A 82 -22.49 -10.33 5.77
CA ASN A 82 -23.32 -10.92 4.72
C ASN A 82 -24.82 -10.58 4.89
N SER A 83 -25.17 -9.83 5.92
CA SER A 83 -26.54 -9.40 6.21
C SER A 83 -26.61 -7.92 6.62
N ILE A 84 -27.80 -7.33 6.51
CA ILE A 84 -28.06 -5.96 6.94
C ILE A 84 -27.95 -5.84 8.46
N GLU A 85 -28.41 -6.86 9.19
CA GLU A 85 -28.37 -6.93 10.65
C GLU A 85 -26.95 -6.97 11.17
N ASP A 86 -26.07 -7.79 10.57
CA ASP A 86 -24.65 -7.83 10.91
C ASP A 86 -23.97 -6.53 10.55
N ALA A 87 -24.35 -5.87 9.45
CA ALA A 87 -23.84 -4.56 9.09
C ALA A 87 -24.21 -3.49 10.13
N ALA A 88 -25.45 -3.50 10.63
CA ALA A 88 -25.91 -2.58 11.67
C ALA A 88 -25.16 -2.80 12.99
N LYS A 89 -24.92 -4.07 13.37
CA LYS A 89 -24.12 -4.42 14.54
C LYS A 89 -22.69 -3.93 14.41
N ALA A 90 -22.00 -4.26 13.30
CA ALA A 90 -20.65 -3.81 13.03
C ALA A 90 -20.52 -2.28 13.04
N ALA A 91 -21.46 -1.58 12.43
CA ALA A 91 -21.48 -0.11 12.44
C ALA A 91 -21.68 0.49 13.83
N SER A 92 -22.49 -0.16 14.68
CA SER A 92 -22.67 0.26 16.08
C SER A 92 -21.38 0.13 16.89
N GLU A 93 -20.60 -0.94 16.65
CA GLU A 93 -19.31 -1.19 17.33
C GLU A 93 -18.20 -0.26 16.81
N LEU A 94 -18.17 0.01 15.49
CA LEU A 94 -17.21 0.92 14.87
C LEU A 94 -17.53 2.40 15.17
N GLY A 95 -18.80 2.73 15.39
CA GLY A 95 -19.31 4.10 15.55
C GLY A 95 -19.40 4.85 14.23
N TYR A 96 -20.48 5.60 14.04
CA TYR A 96 -20.67 6.46 12.86
C TYR A 96 -19.72 7.67 12.85
N PRO A 97 -19.41 8.25 11.68
CA PRO A 97 -19.77 7.78 10.35
C PRO A 97 -18.97 6.54 9.93
N ILE A 98 -19.56 5.72 9.06
CA ILE A 98 -18.93 4.53 8.46
C ILE A 98 -18.94 4.60 6.93
N ILE A 99 -18.18 3.74 6.29
CA ILE A 99 -18.25 3.49 4.86
C ILE A 99 -18.60 2.03 4.59
N ILE A 100 -19.49 1.79 3.64
CA ILE A 100 -19.78 0.46 3.11
C ILE A 100 -19.06 0.28 1.78
N ARG A 101 -18.50 -0.91 1.55
CA ARG A 101 -17.93 -1.33 0.27
C ARG A 101 -18.41 -2.72 -0.08
N ALA A 102 -18.85 -2.93 -1.31
CA ALA A 102 -19.09 -4.27 -1.81
C ALA A 102 -17.75 -5.01 -1.99
N ALA A 103 -17.60 -6.19 -1.39
CA ALA A 103 -16.33 -6.91 -1.32
C ALA A 103 -15.74 -7.29 -2.69
N TYR A 104 -16.61 -7.47 -3.70
CA TYR A 104 -16.22 -7.97 -5.02
C TYR A 104 -16.62 -7.05 -6.18
N ALA A 105 -17.00 -5.79 -5.90
CA ALA A 105 -17.43 -4.86 -6.94
C ALA A 105 -16.26 -4.04 -7.50
N LEU A 106 -16.14 -4.03 -8.82
CA LEU A 106 -15.22 -3.16 -9.54
C LEU A 106 -15.79 -1.73 -9.62
N GLY A 107 -14.92 -0.73 -9.48
CA GLY A 107 -15.28 0.67 -9.74
C GLY A 107 -16.14 1.35 -8.68
N GLY A 108 -16.15 0.88 -7.42
CA GLY A 108 -16.85 1.56 -6.32
C GLY A 108 -18.37 1.40 -6.32
N LEU A 109 -18.91 0.55 -7.19
CA LEU A 109 -20.34 0.19 -7.20
C LEU A 109 -20.72 -0.43 -5.85
N GLY A 110 -21.77 0.10 -5.21
CA GLY A 110 -22.23 -0.36 -3.90
C GLY A 110 -21.40 0.17 -2.72
N SER A 111 -20.52 1.14 -2.94
CA SER A 111 -19.82 1.84 -1.85
C SER A 111 -20.53 3.13 -1.48
N GLY A 112 -20.47 3.51 -0.20
CA GLY A 112 -21.05 4.77 0.26
C GLY A 112 -20.81 5.07 1.73
N PHE A 113 -20.74 6.36 2.05
CA PHE A 113 -20.69 6.83 3.43
C PHE A 113 -22.08 6.76 4.06
N CYS A 114 -22.14 6.41 5.34
CA CYS A 114 -23.34 6.41 6.14
C CYS A 114 -23.08 7.17 7.44
N ASP A 115 -23.88 8.19 7.69
CA ASP A 115 -23.76 9.01 8.89
C ASP A 115 -24.62 8.45 10.05
N ASN A 116 -25.54 7.52 9.76
CA ASN A 116 -26.45 6.88 10.71
C ASN A 116 -26.93 5.51 10.21
N GLU A 117 -27.68 4.80 11.09
CA GLU A 117 -28.16 3.43 10.80
C GLU A 117 -29.20 3.40 9.67
N GLU A 118 -30.04 4.42 9.51
CA GLU A 118 -31.05 4.47 8.43
C GLU A 118 -30.37 4.46 7.06
N GLU A 119 -29.36 5.32 6.88
CA GLU A 119 -28.58 5.36 5.66
C GLU A 119 -27.79 4.07 5.42
N LEU A 120 -27.25 3.46 6.50
CA LEU A 120 -26.58 2.17 6.44
C LEU A 120 -27.50 1.10 5.86
N ARG A 121 -28.72 0.93 6.40
CA ARG A 121 -29.67 -0.12 5.97
C ARG A 121 -29.99 -0.01 4.50
N VAL A 122 -30.30 1.19 4.01
CA VAL A 122 -30.61 1.44 2.59
C VAL A 122 -29.41 1.10 1.68
N LYS A 123 -28.20 1.54 2.08
CA LYS A 123 -27.00 1.28 1.27
C LYS A 123 -26.52 -0.15 1.35
N ALA A 124 -26.64 -0.80 2.52
CA ALA A 124 -26.30 -2.22 2.70
C ALA A 124 -27.20 -3.13 1.87
N GLU A 125 -28.52 -2.89 1.86
CA GLU A 125 -29.46 -3.60 1.01
C GLU A 125 -29.06 -3.53 -0.47
N LYS A 126 -28.76 -2.32 -0.94
CA LYS A 126 -28.30 -2.10 -2.30
C LYS A 126 -26.97 -2.82 -2.58
N ALA A 127 -25.99 -2.71 -1.69
CA ALA A 127 -24.67 -3.33 -1.87
C ALA A 127 -24.75 -4.87 -1.86
N LEU A 128 -25.55 -5.46 -0.97
CA LEU A 128 -25.78 -6.90 -0.89
C LEU A 128 -26.58 -7.45 -2.10
N SER A 129 -27.29 -6.60 -2.85
CA SER A 129 -27.93 -7.05 -4.09
C SER A 129 -26.93 -7.31 -5.22
N PHE A 130 -25.71 -6.74 -5.13
CA PHE A 130 -24.64 -6.90 -6.13
C PHE A 130 -23.50 -7.80 -5.65
N SER A 131 -23.36 -8.00 -4.35
CA SER A 131 -22.26 -8.75 -3.76
C SER A 131 -22.78 -9.60 -2.59
N PRO A 132 -22.35 -10.86 -2.45
CA PRO A 132 -22.76 -11.69 -1.33
C PRO A 132 -22.19 -11.22 0.01
N GLN A 133 -21.21 -10.32 -0.03
CA GLN A 133 -20.53 -9.79 1.13
C GLN A 133 -20.22 -8.30 0.96
N ILE A 134 -20.36 -7.55 2.04
CA ILE A 134 -19.96 -6.15 2.12
C ILE A 134 -18.96 -5.95 3.26
N LEU A 135 -18.11 -4.94 3.13
CA LEU A 135 -17.23 -4.45 4.19
C LEU A 135 -17.85 -3.23 4.84
N VAL A 136 -17.93 -3.23 6.15
CA VAL A 136 -18.30 -2.07 6.97
C VAL A 136 -17.03 -1.53 7.61
N GLU A 137 -16.66 -0.30 7.31
CA GLU A 137 -15.40 0.30 7.72
C GLU A 137 -15.66 1.62 8.46
N LYS A 138 -14.81 1.94 9.44
CA LYS A 138 -14.81 3.27 10.06
C LYS A 138 -14.50 4.33 9.00
N SER A 139 -15.35 5.35 8.90
CA SER A 139 -15.07 6.50 8.03
C SER A 139 -13.96 7.37 8.63
N LEU A 140 -13.00 7.71 7.82
CA LEU A 140 -11.91 8.62 8.15
C LEU A 140 -12.08 9.98 7.45
N LYS A 141 -13.33 10.35 7.11
CA LYS A 141 -13.65 11.62 6.47
C LYS A 141 -13.13 12.79 7.31
N GLY A 142 -12.38 13.68 6.67
CA GLY A 142 -11.77 14.84 7.32
C GLY A 142 -10.38 14.58 7.90
N TRP A 143 -9.89 13.36 7.84
CA TRP A 143 -8.49 13.05 8.15
C TRP A 143 -7.59 13.45 6.98
N LYS A 144 -6.33 13.76 7.29
CA LYS A 144 -5.31 14.04 6.27
C LYS A 144 -4.79 12.73 5.68
N GLU A 145 -4.44 12.75 4.41
CA GLU A 145 -3.67 11.69 3.79
C GLU A 145 -2.21 12.09 3.71
N ILE A 146 -1.35 11.29 4.35
CA ILE A 146 0.10 11.49 4.42
C ILE A 146 0.78 10.26 3.86
N GLU A 147 1.77 10.46 3.01
CA GLU A 147 2.53 9.40 2.38
C GLU A 147 4.02 9.51 2.68
N TYR A 148 4.67 8.36 2.77
CA TYR A 148 6.12 8.25 2.87
C TYR A 148 6.66 7.34 1.77
N GLU A 149 7.58 7.87 0.97
CA GLU A 149 8.40 7.05 0.07
C GLU A 149 9.61 6.54 0.83
N VAL A 150 9.76 5.23 0.85
CA VAL A 150 10.76 4.52 1.65
C VAL A 150 11.57 3.61 0.74
N VAL A 151 12.87 3.55 0.96
CA VAL A 151 13.72 2.54 0.35
C VAL A 151 14.41 1.72 1.43
N ARG A 152 14.48 0.39 1.22
CA ARG A 152 15.18 -0.53 2.11
C ARG A 152 15.96 -1.53 1.30
N ASP A 153 17.22 -1.76 1.68
CA ASP A 153 18.07 -2.79 1.08
C ASP A 153 17.94 -4.15 1.81
N ARG A 154 18.57 -5.15 1.27
CA ARG A 154 18.60 -6.51 1.85
C ARG A 154 19.39 -6.61 3.17
N TYR A 155 20.19 -5.60 3.50
CA TYR A 155 21.04 -5.54 4.70
C TYR A 155 20.36 -4.78 5.84
N ASP A 156 19.06 -4.46 5.66
CA ASP A 156 18.22 -3.72 6.63
C ASP A 156 18.55 -2.21 6.78
N ASN A 157 19.32 -1.64 5.87
CA ASN A 157 19.41 -0.19 5.79
C ASN A 157 18.11 0.34 5.19
N CYS A 158 17.48 1.27 5.92
CA CYS A 158 16.15 1.78 5.57
C CYS A 158 16.11 3.29 5.74
N ILE A 159 15.73 4.00 4.68
CA ILE A 159 15.60 5.46 4.69
C ILE A 159 14.24 5.89 4.15
N THR A 160 13.70 6.98 4.67
CA THR A 160 12.59 7.71 4.08
C THR A 160 13.15 8.76 3.14
N VAL A 161 12.76 8.71 1.90
CA VAL A 161 13.26 9.63 0.85
C VAL A 161 12.47 10.92 0.83
N CYS A 162 11.16 10.80 0.98
CA CYS A 162 10.22 11.93 0.92
C CYS A 162 9.00 11.62 1.76
N ASN A 163 8.43 12.64 2.39
CA ASN A 163 7.05 12.60 2.82
C ASN A 163 6.22 13.56 1.97
N MET A 164 4.95 13.21 1.77
CA MET A 164 4.02 13.97 0.95
C MET A 164 2.68 14.09 1.68
N GLU A 165 1.96 15.13 1.35
CA GLU A 165 0.62 15.41 1.87
C GLU A 165 -0.33 15.65 0.72
N ASN A 166 -1.46 14.93 0.70
CA ASN A 166 -2.54 15.18 -0.23
C ASN A 166 -3.37 16.37 0.25
N PHE A 167 -3.53 17.36 -0.62
CA PHE A 167 -4.36 18.54 -0.34
C PHE A 167 -5.85 18.23 -0.40
N ASP A 168 -6.23 17.32 -1.27
CA ASP A 168 -7.61 16.90 -1.45
C ASP A 168 -8.08 15.97 -0.31
N PRO A 169 -9.39 15.86 -0.08
CA PRO A 169 -9.94 14.99 0.96
C PRO A 169 -9.50 13.54 0.81
N LEU A 170 -9.34 12.86 1.95
CA LEU A 170 -9.02 11.44 2.00
C LEU A 170 -9.96 10.61 1.12
N GLY A 171 -9.38 9.72 0.29
CA GLY A 171 -10.09 8.86 -0.64
C GLY A 171 -10.05 9.34 -2.10
N ILE A 172 -9.47 10.51 -2.37
CA ILE A 172 -9.10 10.91 -3.74
C ILE A 172 -7.72 10.35 -4.01
N HIS A 173 -7.58 9.59 -5.11
CA HIS A 173 -6.33 8.92 -5.44
C HIS A 173 -5.19 9.93 -5.62
N THR A 174 -4.02 9.67 -5.02
CA THR A 174 -2.81 10.52 -5.08
C THR A 174 -2.45 10.98 -6.50
N GLY A 175 -2.66 10.13 -7.50
CA GLY A 175 -2.41 10.52 -8.90
C GLY A 175 -3.42 11.50 -9.51
N GLU A 176 -4.49 11.83 -8.80
CA GLU A 176 -5.59 12.72 -9.23
C GLU A 176 -5.76 13.93 -8.30
N SER A 177 -5.04 13.94 -7.17
CA SER A 177 -5.05 15.02 -6.18
C SER A 177 -3.84 15.95 -6.32
N ILE A 178 -3.92 17.12 -5.69
CA ILE A 178 -2.77 17.99 -5.49
C ILE A 178 -1.94 17.42 -4.33
N VAL A 179 -0.69 17.09 -4.61
CA VAL A 179 0.26 16.53 -3.64
C VAL A 179 1.36 17.54 -3.36
N VAL A 180 1.63 17.78 -2.09
CA VAL A 180 2.68 18.70 -1.64
C VAL A 180 3.82 17.90 -1.02
N ALA A 181 5.04 18.16 -1.45
CA ALA A 181 6.26 17.55 -0.94
C ALA A 181 7.31 18.63 -0.58
N PRO A 182 7.83 18.65 0.66
CA PRO A 182 7.41 17.87 1.81
C PRO A 182 6.05 18.30 2.36
N SER A 183 5.42 17.50 3.24
CA SER A 183 4.17 17.88 3.92
C SER A 183 4.35 19.20 4.67
N GLN A 184 3.33 20.06 4.63
CA GLN A 184 3.39 21.41 5.16
C GLN A 184 2.65 21.59 6.48
N THR A 185 1.75 20.67 6.82
CA THR A 185 0.82 20.81 7.95
C THR A 185 1.10 19.85 9.10
N LEU A 186 2.17 19.06 9.03
CA LEU A 186 2.65 18.24 10.14
C LEU A 186 3.58 19.03 11.05
N THR A 187 3.41 18.86 12.35
CA THR A 187 4.42 19.25 13.34
C THR A 187 5.65 18.34 13.23
N ASN A 188 6.76 18.77 13.80
CA ASN A 188 7.98 17.94 13.83
C ASN A 188 7.76 16.59 14.55
N SER A 189 6.98 16.58 15.63
CA SER A 189 6.62 15.35 16.37
C SER A 189 5.81 14.38 15.51
N GLU A 190 4.78 14.87 14.84
CA GLU A 190 3.93 14.07 13.95
C GLU A 190 4.72 13.50 12.77
N TYR A 191 5.58 14.34 12.16
CA TYR A 191 6.47 13.91 11.09
C TYR A 191 7.35 12.73 11.52
N HIS A 192 8.04 12.87 12.66
CA HIS A 192 8.92 11.79 13.13
C HIS A 192 8.16 10.54 13.56
N LYS A 193 7.00 10.68 14.19
CA LYS A 193 6.13 9.57 14.56
C LYS A 193 5.75 8.73 13.33
N LEU A 194 5.24 9.36 12.27
CA LEU A 194 4.84 8.65 11.05
C LEU A 194 6.03 8.08 10.30
N ARG A 195 7.18 8.79 10.31
CA ARG A 195 8.44 8.31 9.72
C ARG A 195 8.94 7.04 10.40
N GLU A 196 8.97 7.01 11.72
CA GLU A 196 9.39 5.83 12.49
C GLU A 196 8.46 4.64 12.26
N LEU A 197 7.17 4.91 12.19
CA LEU A 197 6.16 3.89 11.83
C LEU A 197 6.42 3.33 10.44
N ALA A 198 6.69 4.16 9.43
CA ALA A 198 6.99 3.72 8.08
C ALA A 198 8.21 2.78 8.07
N ILE A 199 9.31 3.16 8.70
CA ILE A 199 10.52 2.34 8.79
C ILE A 199 10.23 1.00 9.48
N ARG A 200 9.50 1.02 10.60
CA ARG A 200 9.12 -0.17 11.36
C ARG A 200 8.27 -1.13 10.54
N ILE A 201 7.27 -0.61 9.83
CA ILE A 201 6.38 -1.39 8.95
C ILE A 201 7.19 -2.08 7.84
N ILE A 202 8.02 -1.32 7.12
CA ILE A 202 8.75 -1.81 5.96
C ILE A 202 9.78 -2.88 6.36
N ARG A 203 10.43 -2.72 7.51
CA ARG A 203 11.32 -3.74 8.09
C ARG A 203 10.58 -5.00 8.46
N HIS A 204 9.42 -4.86 9.11
CA HIS A 204 8.62 -5.99 9.56
C HIS A 204 8.05 -6.82 8.40
N ILE A 205 7.55 -6.17 7.37
CA ILE A 205 7.06 -6.85 6.15
C ILE A 205 8.22 -7.48 5.37
N GLY A 206 9.41 -6.91 5.45
CA GLY A 206 10.61 -7.42 4.77
C GLY A 206 10.72 -6.96 3.30
N ILE A 207 10.20 -5.78 2.98
CA ILE A 207 10.30 -5.19 1.65
C ILE A 207 11.76 -4.88 1.31
N VAL A 208 12.18 -5.17 0.07
CA VAL A 208 13.52 -4.85 -0.47
C VAL A 208 13.34 -4.07 -1.77
N GLY A 209 13.77 -2.84 -1.77
CA GLY A 209 13.59 -1.91 -2.88
C GLY A 209 12.87 -0.66 -2.42
N GLU A 210 12.01 -0.13 -3.25
CA GLU A 210 11.20 1.05 -3.01
C GLU A 210 9.76 0.67 -2.68
N CYS A 211 9.14 1.44 -1.82
CA CYS A 211 7.74 1.27 -1.43
C CYS A 211 7.16 2.59 -0.91
N ASN A 212 5.84 2.65 -0.97
CA ASN A 212 5.05 3.78 -0.45
C ASN A 212 4.20 3.32 0.73
N VAL A 213 4.18 4.10 1.82
CA VAL A 213 3.30 3.89 2.98
C VAL A 213 2.31 5.04 3.07
N GLN A 214 1.02 4.74 3.04
CA GLN A 214 -0.06 5.72 3.11
C GLN A 214 -0.74 5.69 4.47
N TYR A 215 -0.91 6.87 5.04
CA TYR A 215 -1.56 7.09 6.33
C TYR A 215 -2.78 7.98 6.19
N ALA A 216 -3.85 7.62 6.90
CA ALA A 216 -4.83 8.58 7.34
C ALA A 216 -4.40 9.10 8.73
N PHE A 217 -4.36 10.40 8.88
CA PHE A 217 -3.93 11.08 10.10
C PHE A 217 -4.99 12.07 10.58
N ASP A 218 -5.45 11.91 11.83
CA ASP A 218 -6.44 12.83 12.42
C ASP A 218 -5.76 14.10 12.92
N PRO A 219 -6.05 15.26 12.34
CA PRO A 219 -5.42 16.51 12.73
C PRO A 219 -5.81 17.01 14.13
N LYS A 220 -6.80 16.37 14.78
CA LYS A 220 -7.33 16.81 16.09
C LYS A 220 -6.79 15.98 17.24
N SER A 221 -6.64 14.66 17.04
CA SER A 221 -6.26 13.73 18.10
C SER A 221 -4.86 13.13 17.89
N GLU A 222 -4.19 13.43 16.79
CA GLU A 222 -2.93 12.81 16.37
C GLU A 222 -3.04 11.27 16.22
N ASP A 223 -4.26 10.73 16.13
CA ASP A 223 -4.46 9.31 15.83
C ASP A 223 -4.20 9.05 14.33
N TYR A 224 -3.82 7.83 14.03
CA TYR A 224 -3.49 7.45 12.65
C TYR A 224 -4.05 6.08 12.30
N ARG A 225 -4.18 5.84 11.01
CA ARG A 225 -4.40 4.51 10.43
C ARG A 225 -3.49 4.33 9.24
N VAL A 226 -2.87 3.17 9.12
CA VAL A 226 -2.23 2.79 7.87
C VAL A 226 -3.31 2.36 6.89
N ILE A 227 -3.35 3.01 5.74
CA ILE A 227 -4.32 2.73 4.67
C ILE A 227 -3.82 1.55 3.85
N GLU A 228 -2.61 1.68 3.32
CA GLU A 228 -1.97 0.67 2.48
C GLU A 228 -0.45 0.84 2.44
N VAL A 229 0.22 -0.22 2.03
CA VAL A 229 1.64 -0.24 1.68
C VAL A 229 1.77 -0.78 0.26
N ASN A 230 2.31 0.04 -0.63
CA ASN A 230 2.54 -0.35 -2.01
C ASN A 230 3.99 -0.80 -2.18
N ALA A 231 4.23 -2.12 -2.27
CA ALA A 231 5.57 -2.72 -2.42
C ALA A 231 6.08 -2.63 -3.88
N ARG A 232 5.95 -1.47 -4.50
CA ARG A 232 6.27 -1.24 -5.91
C ARG A 232 6.45 0.24 -6.22
N LEU A 233 7.16 0.52 -7.29
CA LEU A 233 7.20 1.85 -7.90
C LEU A 233 5.79 2.28 -8.35
N SER A 234 5.48 3.53 -8.14
CA SER A 234 4.18 4.13 -8.40
C SER A 234 4.30 5.53 -9.00
N ARG A 235 3.17 6.19 -9.22
CA ARG A 235 3.15 7.60 -9.62
C ARG A 235 3.75 8.52 -8.54
N SER A 236 3.51 8.20 -7.27
CA SER A 236 4.09 8.93 -6.14
C SER A 236 5.61 8.82 -6.08
N SER A 237 6.18 7.67 -6.43
CA SER A 237 7.64 7.49 -6.54
C SER A 237 8.27 8.40 -7.61
N ALA A 238 7.57 8.59 -8.73
CA ALA A 238 8.01 9.52 -9.77
C ALA A 238 7.93 10.98 -9.31
N LEU A 239 6.85 11.35 -8.60
CA LEU A 239 6.70 12.67 -7.99
C LEU A 239 7.78 12.94 -6.94
N ALA A 240 8.01 12.00 -6.03
CA ALA A 240 9.05 12.09 -5.01
C ALA A 240 10.46 12.21 -5.63
N SER A 241 10.76 11.42 -6.66
CA SER A 241 12.03 11.52 -7.39
C SER A 241 12.23 12.90 -8.00
N LYS A 242 11.18 13.48 -8.56
CA LYS A 242 11.23 14.82 -9.16
C LYS A 242 11.35 15.92 -8.09
N ALA A 243 10.63 15.78 -6.98
CA ALA A 243 10.65 16.76 -5.90
C ALA A 243 11.98 16.79 -5.14
N THR A 244 12.59 15.62 -4.92
CA THR A 244 13.82 15.48 -4.12
C THR A 244 15.11 15.45 -4.94
N GLY A 245 15.03 15.11 -6.23
CA GLY A 245 16.19 14.80 -7.07
C GLY A 245 16.79 13.42 -6.80
N TYR A 246 16.20 12.62 -5.90
CA TYR A 246 16.67 11.27 -5.59
C TYR A 246 16.03 10.24 -6.54
N PRO A 247 16.80 9.50 -7.35
CA PRO A 247 16.28 8.68 -8.43
C PRO A 247 15.76 7.32 -7.94
N LEU A 248 14.55 7.29 -7.36
CA LEU A 248 13.97 6.11 -6.72
C LEU A 248 13.98 4.85 -7.59
N ALA A 249 13.59 4.96 -8.86
CA ALA A 249 13.56 3.81 -9.75
C ALA A 249 14.97 3.21 -10.00
N PHE A 250 15.98 4.07 -10.16
CA PHE A 250 17.37 3.63 -10.29
C PHE A 250 17.87 2.94 -9.03
N VAL A 251 17.61 3.55 -7.86
CA VAL A 251 18.00 2.99 -6.57
C VAL A 251 17.31 1.65 -6.35
N ALA A 252 15.99 1.57 -6.52
CA ALA A 252 15.22 0.33 -6.39
C ALA A 252 15.75 -0.80 -7.29
N ALA A 253 16.12 -0.48 -8.54
CA ALA A 253 16.72 -1.45 -9.46
C ALA A 253 18.06 -1.97 -8.94
N LYS A 254 18.92 -1.10 -8.42
CA LYS A 254 20.20 -1.49 -7.81
C LYS A 254 19.99 -2.35 -6.58
N LEU A 255 19.07 -1.98 -5.68
CA LEU A 255 18.75 -2.78 -4.51
C LEU A 255 18.20 -4.16 -4.88
N GLY A 256 17.35 -4.24 -5.91
CA GLY A 256 16.85 -5.50 -6.46
C GLY A 256 17.97 -6.40 -7.00
N LEU A 257 19.03 -5.81 -7.55
CA LEU A 257 20.22 -6.53 -8.00
C LEU A 257 21.20 -6.88 -6.87
N GLY A 258 20.87 -6.56 -5.61
CA GLY A 258 21.63 -6.95 -4.44
C GLY A 258 22.63 -5.92 -3.90
N TYR A 259 22.68 -4.73 -4.49
CA TYR A 259 23.46 -3.61 -3.92
C TYR A 259 22.87 -3.18 -2.57
N GLY A 260 23.73 -2.74 -1.65
CA GLY A 260 23.31 -2.06 -0.43
C GLY A 260 23.17 -0.56 -0.65
N LEU A 261 22.44 0.13 0.22
CA LEU A 261 22.36 1.60 0.18
C LEU A 261 23.73 2.23 0.36
N PHE A 262 24.62 1.60 1.12
CA PHE A 262 26.01 2.03 1.31
C PHE A 262 26.90 1.90 0.06
N ASP A 263 26.49 1.15 -0.95
CA ASP A 263 27.18 1.04 -2.25
C ASP A 263 26.78 2.16 -3.21
N LEU A 264 25.71 2.90 -2.90
CA LEU A 264 25.09 3.86 -3.77
C LEU A 264 25.30 5.29 -3.25
N LYS A 265 26.03 6.10 -4.02
CA LYS A 265 26.11 7.53 -3.72
C LYS A 265 24.77 8.20 -3.94
N ASN A 266 24.32 8.97 -2.95
CA ASN A 266 23.15 9.81 -3.09
C ASN A 266 23.41 10.86 -4.18
N SER A 267 22.50 10.92 -5.16
CA SER A 267 22.64 11.82 -6.31
C SER A 267 22.60 13.32 -5.93
N VAL A 268 21.97 13.63 -4.78
CA VAL A 268 21.79 15.01 -4.29
C VAL A 268 22.94 15.41 -3.37
N THR A 269 23.19 14.64 -2.30
CA THR A 269 24.20 14.97 -1.29
C THR A 269 25.64 14.59 -1.70
N LYS A 270 25.79 13.65 -2.65
CA LYS A 270 27.05 13.04 -3.11
C LYS A 270 27.72 12.13 -2.09
N GLU A 271 27.08 11.88 -0.95
CA GLU A 271 27.52 10.96 0.10
C GLU A 271 26.77 9.62 0.01
N THR A 272 27.26 8.61 0.72
CA THR A 272 26.61 7.29 0.84
C THR A 272 25.79 7.19 2.12
#